data_2349446475be64c0d6fb9e989d39d6e8
#
_entry.id   2349446475be64c0d6fb9e989d39d6e8
#
_cell.length_a   1.000
_cell.length_b   1.000
_cell.length_c   1.000
_cell.angle_alpha   90.00
_cell.angle_beta   90.00
_cell.angle_gamma   90.00
#
_symmetry.space_group_name_H-M   'P 1'
#
loop_
_entity.id
_entity.type
_entity.pdbx_description
1 polymer ?
#
loop_
_entity_poly.entity_id
_entity_poly.type
_entity_poly.pdbx_seq_one_letter_code
_entity_poly.pdbx_strand_id
1 'polypeptide(L)'
;CVGFSIGTETRGSITSPSTRNGITGHRPTFGRVSRAGAMALSWSMDKIGPMCRSAEDCALVFAAIHGSDGLDPTARTVPFSWDPYRDPRTLRVGYLANAFEQASGYDNRELDLATLRALREEIGIEMVPVELPDFPVGAMNFILTAEAGAAFEELTLSGRDDLMENSSWPNTFRTSRLIPAVDYINANRARTIYMQHFSEVMRDIDVFVAPTRRGGVVGATNLTGHPQVAIPNGFSEQGTPYSISFVGGLYKDAEALLLAHAYQQVSDFHLRHPDIDAQPMPQEEGSQ
;
A
#
# COMPACT_ATOMS: atom_id res chain seq x y z
N CYS A 1 -12.88 18.48 5.74
CA CYS A 1 -12.48 17.17 6.29
C CYS A 1 -13.62 16.17 6.12
N VAL A 2 -13.29 14.89 5.94
CA VAL A 2 -14.26 13.80 5.79
C VAL A 2 -13.94 12.70 6.80
N GLY A 3 -14.92 11.86 7.14
CA GLY A 3 -14.73 10.73 8.07
C GLY A 3 -13.86 9.63 7.47
N PHE A 4 -14.03 9.36 6.17
CA PHE A 4 -13.22 8.43 5.39
C PHE A 4 -13.23 8.80 3.91
N SER A 5 -12.32 8.22 3.14
CA SER A 5 -12.34 8.22 1.68
C SER A 5 -12.04 6.82 1.14
N ILE A 6 -12.43 6.59 -0.11
CA ILE A 6 -12.10 5.38 -0.85
C ILE A 6 -11.03 5.74 -1.88
N GLY A 7 -9.92 5.02 -1.84
CA GLY A 7 -8.85 5.15 -2.81
C GLY A 7 -8.71 3.93 -3.69
N THR A 8 -8.01 4.10 -4.82
CA THR A 8 -7.55 2.98 -5.66
C THR A 8 -6.02 2.90 -5.61
N GLU A 9 -5.49 1.71 -5.69
CA GLU A 9 -4.04 1.53 -5.78
C GLU A 9 -3.67 0.47 -6.80
N THR A 10 -2.83 0.89 -7.73
CA THR A 10 -2.09 -0.02 -8.61
C THR A 10 -0.70 -0.29 -8.04
N ARG A 11 0.01 0.78 -7.60
CA ARG A 11 1.38 0.71 -7.09
C ARG A 11 1.71 1.84 -6.12
N GLY A 12 0.94 1.99 -5.05
CA GLY A 12 1.20 2.98 -4.01
C GLY A 12 0.16 4.09 -3.87
N SER A 13 -0.92 4.08 -4.66
CA SER A 13 -1.86 5.21 -4.71
C SER A 13 -2.86 5.27 -3.54
N ILE A 14 -2.89 4.29 -2.64
CA ILE A 14 -3.49 4.37 -1.30
C ILE A 14 -2.40 4.68 -0.28
N THR A 15 -1.32 3.89 -0.28
CA THR A 15 -0.29 3.96 0.75
C THR A 15 0.51 5.27 0.71
N SER A 16 0.85 5.79 -0.47
CA SER A 16 1.58 7.07 -0.60
C SER A 16 0.79 8.30 -0.15
N PRO A 17 -0.45 8.52 -0.62
CA PRO A 17 -1.24 9.66 -0.14
C PRO A 17 -1.61 9.51 1.34
N SER A 18 -1.84 8.30 1.86
CA SER A 18 -2.05 8.10 3.29
C SER A 18 -0.84 8.53 4.10
N THR A 19 0.38 8.17 3.66
CA THR A 19 1.62 8.66 4.28
C THR A 19 1.69 10.20 4.27
N ARG A 20 1.45 10.82 3.10
CA ARG A 20 1.59 12.27 2.93
C ARG A 20 0.59 13.08 3.74
N ASN A 21 -0.59 12.51 3.98
CA ASN A 21 -1.65 13.16 4.75
C ASN A 21 -1.66 12.76 6.24
N GLY A 22 -0.73 11.90 6.68
CA GLY A 22 -0.68 11.44 8.07
C GLY A 22 -1.93 10.66 8.50
N ILE A 23 -2.49 9.88 7.59
CA ILE A 23 -3.70 9.06 7.82
C ILE A 23 -3.42 7.57 7.64
N THR A 24 -4.34 6.75 8.08
CA THR A 24 -4.30 5.30 7.86
C THR A 24 -4.85 4.94 6.49
N GLY A 25 -4.10 4.17 5.71
CA GLY A 25 -4.56 3.62 4.43
C GLY A 25 -4.49 2.10 4.44
N HIS A 26 -5.62 1.46 4.18
CA HIS A 26 -5.68 0.02 3.99
C HIS A 26 -5.83 -0.28 2.50
N ARG A 27 -4.79 -0.86 1.92
CA ARG A 27 -4.84 -1.49 0.59
C ARG A 27 -5.13 -2.97 0.79
N PRO A 28 -6.36 -3.42 0.50
CA PRO A 28 -6.75 -4.81 0.71
C PRO A 28 -6.02 -5.81 -0.19
N THR A 29 -6.15 -7.08 0.15
CA THR A 29 -5.80 -8.18 -0.75
C THR A 29 -6.46 -7.98 -2.12
N PHE A 30 -5.73 -8.24 -3.21
CA PHE A 30 -6.28 -8.18 -4.57
C PHE A 30 -7.52 -9.07 -4.70
N GLY A 31 -8.58 -8.50 -5.28
CA GLY A 31 -9.85 -9.21 -5.45
C GLY A 31 -10.72 -9.28 -4.18
N ARG A 32 -10.42 -8.50 -3.14
CA ARG A 32 -11.30 -8.41 -1.95
C ARG A 32 -12.44 -7.44 -2.13
N VAL A 33 -12.27 -6.41 -2.94
CA VAL A 33 -13.29 -5.39 -3.27
C VAL A 33 -13.49 -5.41 -4.78
N SER A 34 -14.74 -5.41 -5.22
CA SER A 34 -15.08 -5.28 -6.63
C SER A 34 -14.62 -3.94 -7.19
N ARG A 35 -14.08 -3.95 -8.40
CA ARG A 35 -13.64 -2.77 -9.14
C ARG A 35 -14.59 -2.42 -10.27
N ALA A 36 -15.77 -3.07 -10.33
CA ALA A 36 -16.77 -2.77 -11.34
C ALA A 36 -17.18 -1.30 -11.26
N GLY A 37 -17.20 -0.63 -12.41
CA GLY A 37 -17.49 0.80 -12.51
C GLY A 37 -16.33 1.74 -12.15
N ALA A 38 -15.21 1.23 -11.63
CA ALA A 38 -14.01 2.03 -11.40
C ALA A 38 -13.20 2.16 -12.70
N MET A 39 -12.56 3.32 -12.88
CA MET A 39 -11.62 3.53 -13.98
C MET A 39 -10.39 2.65 -13.77
N ALA A 40 -10.12 1.75 -14.71
CA ALA A 40 -8.96 0.87 -14.63
C ALA A 40 -7.67 1.61 -15.01
N LEU A 41 -6.58 1.29 -14.31
CA LEU A 41 -5.23 1.58 -14.74
C LEU A 41 -4.50 0.27 -15.08
N SER A 42 -4.66 -0.75 -14.22
CA SER A 42 -4.08 -2.08 -14.43
C SER A 42 -5.02 -3.15 -13.87
N TRP A 43 -5.66 -3.91 -14.74
CA TRP A 43 -6.63 -4.95 -14.33
C TRP A 43 -6.04 -6.02 -13.44
N SER A 44 -4.76 -6.32 -13.57
CA SER A 44 -4.08 -7.34 -12.79
C SER A 44 -3.54 -6.85 -11.44
N MET A 45 -3.57 -5.52 -11.19
CA MET A 45 -2.98 -4.93 -9.97
C MET A 45 -3.87 -3.95 -9.22
N ASP A 46 -4.90 -3.36 -9.86
CA ASP A 46 -5.76 -2.38 -9.20
C ASP A 46 -6.52 -2.97 -8.01
N LYS A 47 -6.54 -2.25 -6.92
CA LYS A 47 -7.26 -2.55 -5.68
C LYS A 47 -8.00 -1.31 -5.21
N ILE A 48 -9.12 -1.51 -4.54
CA ILE A 48 -9.91 -0.45 -3.91
C ILE A 48 -9.83 -0.65 -2.40
N GLY A 49 -9.60 0.42 -1.65
CA GLY A 49 -9.51 0.34 -0.20
C GLY A 49 -9.75 1.66 0.52
N PRO A 50 -10.03 1.59 1.83
CA PRO A 50 -10.32 2.74 2.65
C PRO A 50 -9.07 3.52 3.07
N MET A 51 -9.25 4.83 3.20
CA MET A 51 -8.30 5.78 3.77
C MET A 51 -9.03 6.54 4.88
N CYS A 52 -8.62 6.31 6.13
CA CYS A 52 -9.33 6.76 7.32
C CYS A 52 -8.38 7.36 8.34
N ARG A 53 -8.90 7.77 9.51
CA ARG A 53 -8.08 8.24 10.61
C ARG A 53 -7.36 7.07 11.30
N SER A 54 -8.05 5.95 11.54
CA SER A 54 -7.55 4.81 12.30
C SER A 54 -7.64 3.49 11.53
N ALA A 55 -6.95 2.47 12.02
CA ALA A 55 -7.06 1.10 11.50
C ALA A 55 -8.45 0.50 11.78
N GLU A 56 -9.08 0.87 12.90
CA GLU A 56 -10.45 0.48 13.22
C GLU A 56 -11.43 1.05 12.21
N ASP A 57 -11.35 2.35 11.89
CA ASP A 57 -12.19 2.96 10.87
C ASP A 57 -12.00 2.27 9.51
N CYS A 58 -10.74 1.95 9.14
CA CYS A 58 -10.46 1.20 7.93
C CYS A 58 -11.10 -0.18 7.94
N ALA A 59 -11.11 -0.87 9.08
CA ALA A 59 -11.76 -2.17 9.22
C ALA A 59 -13.29 -2.07 9.06
N LEU A 60 -13.91 -1.05 9.65
CA LEU A 60 -15.35 -0.81 9.55
C LEU A 60 -15.76 -0.49 8.10
N VAL A 61 -15.04 0.40 7.42
CA VAL A 61 -15.31 0.73 6.03
C VAL A 61 -15.07 -0.48 5.13
N PHE A 62 -13.97 -1.21 5.35
CA PHE A 62 -13.66 -2.41 4.57
C PHE A 62 -14.71 -3.50 4.76
N ALA A 63 -15.23 -3.69 5.97
CA ALA A 63 -16.32 -4.62 6.26
C ALA A 63 -17.58 -4.32 5.42
N ALA A 64 -17.83 -3.05 5.10
CA ALA A 64 -18.99 -2.63 4.32
C ALA A 64 -18.80 -2.81 2.80
N ILE A 65 -17.55 -2.77 2.29
CA ILE A 65 -17.28 -2.75 0.84
C ILE A 65 -16.67 -4.04 0.28
N HIS A 66 -16.21 -4.96 1.14
CA HIS A 66 -15.56 -6.19 0.66
C HIS A 66 -16.56 -7.20 0.11
N GLY A 67 -16.09 -8.06 -0.77
CA GLY A 67 -16.85 -9.16 -1.34
C GLY A 67 -17.08 -9.00 -2.85
N SER A 68 -17.69 -10.01 -3.44
CA SER A 68 -18.04 -10.03 -4.87
C SER A 68 -19.45 -9.47 -5.06
N ASP A 69 -19.61 -8.59 -6.03
CA ASP A 69 -20.90 -8.10 -6.53
C ASP A 69 -21.38 -8.86 -7.80
N GLY A 70 -20.58 -9.84 -8.25
CA GLY A 70 -20.82 -10.59 -9.48
C GLY A 70 -20.44 -9.86 -10.77
N LEU A 71 -19.94 -8.63 -10.69
CA LEU A 71 -19.59 -7.78 -11.85
C LEU A 71 -18.07 -7.77 -12.11
N ASP A 72 -17.23 -7.84 -11.07
CA ASP A 72 -15.77 -8.02 -11.20
C ASP A 72 -15.44 -9.51 -11.09
N PRO A 73 -14.98 -10.17 -12.17
CA PRO A 73 -14.67 -11.60 -12.15
C PRO A 73 -13.49 -11.98 -11.26
N THR A 74 -12.70 -11.01 -10.83
CA THR A 74 -11.58 -11.24 -9.89
C THR A 74 -12.00 -11.10 -8.42
N ALA A 75 -13.16 -10.48 -8.15
CA ALA A 75 -13.63 -10.29 -6.79
C ALA A 75 -14.08 -11.62 -6.15
N ARG A 76 -13.65 -11.84 -4.89
CA ARG A 76 -13.92 -13.05 -4.11
C ARG A 76 -14.62 -12.69 -2.80
N THR A 77 -15.69 -13.42 -2.49
CA THR A 77 -16.33 -13.35 -1.19
C THR A 77 -15.60 -14.30 -0.24
N VAL A 78 -14.69 -13.73 0.55
CA VAL A 78 -13.97 -14.44 1.62
C VAL A 78 -14.35 -13.77 2.94
N PRO A 79 -14.63 -14.52 4.00
CA PRO A 79 -14.98 -13.94 5.30
C PRO A 79 -13.95 -12.90 5.76
N PHE A 80 -14.45 -11.85 6.42
CA PHE A 80 -13.64 -10.86 7.10
C PHE A 80 -14.09 -10.81 8.56
N SER A 81 -13.27 -11.39 9.43
CA SER A 81 -13.55 -11.48 10.85
C SER A 81 -12.63 -10.51 11.60
N TRP A 82 -13.05 -9.26 11.68
CA TRP A 82 -12.36 -8.24 12.45
C TRP A 82 -12.84 -8.27 13.90
N ASP A 83 -11.90 -8.37 14.84
CA ASP A 83 -12.11 -8.27 16.27
C ASP A 83 -11.02 -7.40 16.90
N PRO A 84 -11.31 -6.14 17.29
CA PRO A 84 -10.34 -5.23 17.89
C PRO A 84 -9.84 -5.68 19.26
N TYR A 85 -10.56 -6.60 19.92
CA TYR A 85 -10.22 -7.12 21.25
C TYR A 85 -9.39 -8.43 21.19
N ARG A 86 -9.19 -8.98 20.02
CA ARG A 86 -8.30 -10.15 19.83
C ARG A 86 -6.89 -9.79 20.26
N ASP A 87 -6.27 -10.68 21.06
CA ASP A 87 -4.89 -10.49 21.50
C ASP A 87 -3.92 -10.50 20.29
N PRO A 88 -3.24 -9.38 19.97
CA PRO A 88 -2.32 -9.31 18.84
C PRO A 88 -1.09 -10.19 19.00
N ARG A 89 -0.74 -10.62 20.24
CA ARG A 89 0.38 -11.53 20.54
C ARG A 89 0.15 -12.95 20.02
N THR A 90 -1.08 -13.26 19.61
CA THR A 90 -1.40 -14.53 18.93
C THR A 90 -0.97 -14.56 17.47
N LEU A 91 -0.56 -13.42 16.90
CA LEU A 91 -0.05 -13.32 15.55
C LEU A 91 1.41 -13.75 15.48
N ARG A 92 1.77 -14.42 14.40
CA ARG A 92 3.16 -14.67 14.02
C ARG A 92 3.65 -13.48 13.22
N VAL A 93 4.51 -12.66 13.81
CA VAL A 93 4.92 -11.38 13.24
C VAL A 93 6.37 -11.43 12.76
N GLY A 94 6.61 -10.95 11.54
CA GLY A 94 7.93 -10.70 10.99
C GLY A 94 8.25 -9.20 10.91
N TYR A 95 9.50 -8.87 10.66
CA TYR A 95 9.92 -7.52 10.24
C TYR A 95 10.93 -7.61 9.10
N LEU A 96 10.82 -6.72 8.12
CA LEU A 96 11.68 -6.71 6.93
C LEU A 96 13.07 -6.17 7.27
N ALA A 97 13.98 -7.06 7.73
CA ALA A 97 15.24 -6.70 8.39
C ALA A 97 16.09 -5.74 7.56
N ASN A 98 16.34 -6.08 6.28
CA ASN A 98 17.18 -5.29 5.38
C ASN A 98 16.66 -3.86 5.14
N ALA A 99 15.35 -3.64 5.25
CA ALA A 99 14.75 -2.31 5.08
C ALA A 99 15.01 -1.37 6.27
N PHE A 100 15.17 -1.91 7.48
CA PHE A 100 15.51 -1.17 8.69
C PHE A 100 17.02 -0.95 8.85
N GLU A 101 17.85 -1.81 8.25
CA GLU A 101 19.30 -1.75 8.36
C GLU A 101 19.95 -0.70 7.47
N GLN A 102 19.33 -0.38 6.34
CA GLN A 102 19.83 0.63 5.40
C GLN A 102 19.95 2.00 6.07
N ALA A 103 21.19 2.47 6.30
CA ALA A 103 21.45 3.71 7.06
C ALA A 103 21.42 4.97 6.20
N SER A 104 21.85 4.94 4.92
CA SER A 104 22.00 6.14 4.10
C SER A 104 20.67 6.62 3.49
N GLY A 105 20.42 7.93 3.55
CA GLY A 105 19.21 8.54 3.02
C GLY A 105 17.93 8.08 3.72
N TYR A 106 18.00 7.82 5.03
CA TYR A 106 16.92 7.29 5.84
C TYR A 106 16.58 8.23 7.01
N ASP A 107 15.94 9.34 6.68
CA ASP A 107 15.68 10.44 7.63
C ASP A 107 14.75 10.03 8.79
N ASN A 108 13.82 9.09 8.53
CA ASN A 108 12.85 8.62 9.54
C ASN A 108 13.22 7.26 10.17
N ARG A 109 14.49 6.81 10.04
CA ARG A 109 14.92 5.51 10.55
C ARG A 109 14.64 5.31 12.04
N GLU A 110 14.90 6.33 12.85
CA GLU A 110 14.67 6.25 14.30
C GLU A 110 13.18 6.11 14.65
N LEU A 111 12.28 6.72 13.87
CA LEU A 111 10.84 6.56 14.03
C LEU A 111 10.40 5.14 13.70
N ASP A 112 10.93 4.58 12.61
CA ASP A 112 10.62 3.20 12.22
C ASP A 112 11.17 2.19 13.23
N LEU A 113 12.39 2.39 13.75
CA LEU A 113 12.95 1.58 14.84
C LEU A 113 12.17 1.74 16.15
N ALA A 114 11.67 2.95 16.44
CA ALA A 114 10.81 3.19 17.60
C ALA A 114 9.50 2.39 17.50
N THR A 115 8.95 2.25 16.28
CA THR A 115 7.78 1.38 16.05
C THR A 115 8.08 -0.07 16.43
N LEU A 116 9.23 -0.63 16.00
CA LEU A 116 9.61 -2.00 16.37
C LEU A 116 9.81 -2.15 17.87
N ARG A 117 10.36 -1.12 18.56
CA ARG A 117 10.49 -1.13 20.02
C ARG A 117 9.12 -1.13 20.70
N ALA A 118 8.20 -0.25 20.29
CA ALA A 118 6.84 -0.19 20.84
C ALA A 118 6.08 -1.52 20.68
N LEU A 119 6.16 -2.14 19.50
CA LEU A 119 5.55 -3.45 19.26
C LEU A 119 6.11 -4.51 20.21
N ARG A 120 7.43 -4.50 20.47
CA ARG A 120 8.09 -5.49 21.31
C ARG A 120 7.87 -5.21 22.81
N GLU A 121 8.11 -3.98 23.25
CA GLU A 121 8.23 -3.64 24.66
C GLU A 121 6.88 -3.26 25.29
N GLU A 122 5.99 -2.58 24.53
CA GLU A 122 4.70 -2.11 25.04
C GLU A 122 3.56 -3.09 24.75
N ILE A 123 3.59 -3.77 23.59
CA ILE A 123 2.55 -4.72 23.22
C ILE A 123 2.96 -6.17 23.53
N GLY A 124 4.27 -6.45 23.54
CA GLY A 124 4.79 -7.80 23.78
C GLY A 124 4.81 -8.70 22.54
N ILE A 125 4.97 -8.12 21.35
CA ILE A 125 5.05 -8.87 20.09
C ILE A 125 6.47 -9.41 19.89
N GLU A 126 6.61 -10.72 19.79
CA GLU A 126 7.83 -11.34 19.29
C GLU A 126 7.87 -11.27 17.76
N MET A 127 8.99 -10.77 17.22
CA MET A 127 9.15 -10.58 15.77
C MET A 127 10.38 -11.33 15.26
N VAL A 128 10.22 -12.02 14.14
CA VAL A 128 11.32 -12.70 13.45
C VAL A 128 11.78 -11.87 12.24
N PRO A 129 13.08 -11.85 11.90
CA PRO A 129 13.54 -11.20 10.69
C PRO A 129 13.02 -11.94 9.46
N VAL A 130 12.57 -11.19 8.46
CA VAL A 130 12.18 -11.71 7.16
C VAL A 130 12.87 -10.92 6.06
N GLU A 131 13.03 -11.54 4.91
CA GLU A 131 13.55 -10.92 3.69
C GLU A 131 12.60 -11.19 2.53
N LEU A 132 12.43 -10.20 1.67
CA LEU A 132 11.71 -10.43 0.41
C LEU A 132 12.56 -11.30 -0.51
N PRO A 133 11.93 -12.12 -1.38
CA PRO A 133 12.66 -12.90 -2.35
C PRO A 133 13.53 -12.01 -3.24
N ASP A 134 14.79 -12.39 -3.44
CA ASP A 134 15.66 -11.73 -4.42
C ASP A 134 15.13 -11.99 -5.83
N PHE A 135 14.47 -10.98 -6.37
CA PHE A 135 13.81 -11.04 -7.66
C PHE A 135 13.78 -9.67 -8.33
N PRO A 136 13.89 -9.57 -9.64
CA PRO A 136 13.93 -8.29 -10.34
C PRO A 136 12.55 -7.62 -10.44
N VAL A 137 11.96 -7.30 -9.27
CA VAL A 137 10.63 -6.67 -9.11
C VAL A 137 10.51 -5.41 -10.00
N GLY A 138 11.58 -4.61 -10.06
CA GLY A 138 11.61 -3.42 -10.89
C GLY A 138 11.42 -3.69 -12.38
N ALA A 139 11.96 -4.82 -12.90
CA ALA A 139 11.84 -5.20 -14.29
C ALA A 139 10.40 -5.62 -14.68
N MET A 140 9.55 -5.99 -13.72
CA MET A 140 8.15 -6.34 -13.98
C MET A 140 7.20 -5.13 -13.97
N ASN A 141 7.69 -3.92 -13.68
CA ASN A 141 6.85 -2.72 -13.58
C ASN A 141 6.12 -2.37 -14.88
N PHE A 142 6.68 -2.77 -16.02
CA PHE A 142 6.04 -2.51 -17.31
C PHE A 142 4.73 -3.31 -17.52
N ILE A 143 4.41 -4.30 -16.68
CA ILE A 143 3.08 -4.93 -16.66
C ILE A 143 2.02 -3.84 -16.47
N LEU A 144 2.20 -2.99 -15.45
CA LEU A 144 1.32 -1.84 -15.24
C LEU A 144 1.26 -0.93 -16.46
N THR A 145 2.43 -0.62 -17.03
CA THR A 145 2.54 0.29 -18.18
C THR A 145 1.80 -0.26 -19.40
N ALA A 146 1.96 -1.55 -19.69
CA ALA A 146 1.27 -2.21 -20.81
C ALA A 146 -0.25 -2.24 -20.60
N GLU A 147 -0.70 -2.57 -19.40
CA GLU A 147 -2.14 -2.59 -19.06
C GLU A 147 -2.75 -1.18 -19.08
N ALA A 148 -2.01 -0.16 -18.60
CA ALA A 148 -2.43 1.24 -18.68
C ALA A 148 -2.58 1.73 -20.13
N GLY A 149 -1.64 1.35 -21.01
CA GLY A 149 -1.74 1.66 -22.44
C GLY A 149 -2.97 1.03 -23.12
N ALA A 150 -3.36 -0.16 -22.68
CA ALA A 150 -4.59 -0.80 -23.14
C ALA A 150 -5.84 -0.14 -22.54
N ALA A 151 -5.83 0.19 -21.24
CA ALA A 151 -6.95 0.83 -20.57
C ALA A 151 -7.28 2.22 -21.14
N PHE A 152 -6.27 2.96 -21.57
CA PHE A 152 -6.40 4.31 -22.14
C PHE A 152 -6.20 4.37 -23.66
N GLU A 153 -6.41 3.24 -24.36
CA GLU A 153 -6.21 3.18 -25.81
C GLU A 153 -7.09 4.16 -26.59
N GLU A 154 -8.37 4.24 -26.26
CA GLU A 154 -9.30 5.17 -26.93
C GLU A 154 -8.88 6.64 -26.73
N LEU A 155 -8.48 7.01 -25.51
CA LEU A 155 -7.97 8.34 -25.20
C LEU A 155 -6.75 8.68 -26.07
N THR A 156 -5.80 7.73 -26.15
CA THR A 156 -4.56 7.88 -26.93
C THR A 156 -4.81 7.97 -28.44
N LEU A 157 -5.64 7.07 -28.99
CA LEU A 157 -5.89 7.02 -30.43
C LEU A 157 -6.75 8.21 -30.93
N SER A 158 -7.58 8.77 -30.07
CA SER A 158 -8.35 9.97 -30.41
C SER A 158 -7.57 11.28 -30.27
N GLY A 159 -6.32 11.23 -29.79
CA GLY A 159 -5.47 12.42 -29.53
C GLY A 159 -5.94 13.27 -28.36
N ARG A 160 -6.94 12.80 -27.57
CA ARG A 160 -7.44 13.52 -26.39
C ARG A 160 -6.48 13.45 -25.21
N ASP A 161 -5.49 12.57 -25.25
CA ASP A 161 -4.41 12.51 -24.27
C ASP A 161 -3.57 13.79 -24.23
N ASP A 162 -3.54 14.60 -25.31
CA ASP A 162 -2.92 15.92 -25.34
C ASP A 162 -3.64 16.95 -24.42
N LEU A 163 -4.87 16.66 -23.97
CA LEU A 163 -5.60 17.48 -22.99
C LEU A 163 -5.16 17.24 -21.54
N MET A 164 -4.33 16.24 -21.31
CA MET A 164 -3.79 15.94 -19.96
C MET A 164 -2.64 16.89 -19.64
N GLU A 165 -2.93 17.96 -18.93
CA GLU A 165 -1.93 18.95 -18.51
C GLU A 165 -1.02 18.40 -17.39
N ASN A 166 0.25 18.86 -17.39
CA ASN A 166 1.24 18.57 -16.35
C ASN A 166 1.41 17.07 -16.01
N SER A 167 1.30 16.19 -17.00
CA SER A 167 1.35 14.75 -16.83
C SER A 167 2.36 14.10 -17.78
N SER A 168 3.07 13.08 -17.31
CA SER A 168 3.90 12.19 -18.14
C SER A 168 3.10 11.03 -18.75
N TRP A 169 1.85 10.85 -18.35
CA TRP A 169 1.01 9.72 -18.77
C TRP A 169 0.74 9.66 -20.27
N PRO A 170 0.48 10.77 -21.00
CA PRO A 170 0.29 10.70 -22.44
C PRO A 170 1.43 9.99 -23.16
N ASN A 171 2.68 10.37 -22.86
CA ASN A 171 3.83 9.71 -23.43
C ASN A 171 3.97 8.24 -23.00
N THR A 172 3.64 7.94 -21.74
CA THR A 172 3.61 6.57 -21.22
C THR A 172 2.60 5.71 -21.97
N PHE A 173 1.39 6.20 -22.21
CA PHE A 173 0.36 5.46 -22.96
C PHE A 173 0.79 5.22 -24.42
N ARG A 174 1.40 6.21 -25.08
CA ARG A 174 1.91 6.07 -26.45
C ARG A 174 3.04 5.05 -26.55
N THR A 175 4.03 5.14 -25.67
CA THR A 175 5.20 4.23 -25.69
C THR A 175 4.87 2.81 -25.26
N SER A 176 3.88 2.63 -24.36
CA SER A 176 3.44 1.30 -23.92
C SER A 176 2.92 0.43 -25.07
N ARG A 177 2.40 1.03 -26.14
CA ARG A 177 1.95 0.33 -27.33
C ARG A 177 3.08 -0.37 -28.10
N LEU A 178 4.34 -0.03 -27.80
CA LEU A 178 5.52 -0.65 -28.40
C LEU A 178 6.04 -1.85 -27.59
N ILE A 179 5.41 -2.18 -26.47
CA ILE A 179 5.77 -3.35 -25.64
C ILE A 179 5.36 -4.62 -26.39
N PRO A 180 6.29 -5.53 -26.69
CA PRO A 180 5.95 -6.79 -27.35
C PRO A 180 5.05 -7.65 -26.45
N ALA A 181 4.03 -8.29 -27.01
CA ALA A 181 3.15 -9.20 -26.28
C ALA A 181 3.92 -10.35 -25.60
N VAL A 182 5.00 -10.82 -26.25
CA VAL A 182 5.88 -11.87 -25.68
C VAL A 182 6.52 -11.41 -24.37
N ASP A 183 6.98 -10.18 -24.29
CA ASP A 183 7.59 -9.63 -23.07
C ASP A 183 6.59 -9.48 -21.95
N TYR A 184 5.38 -8.99 -22.25
CA TYR A 184 4.27 -8.93 -21.28
C TYR A 184 3.89 -10.30 -20.72
N ILE A 185 3.79 -11.32 -21.60
CA ILE A 185 3.49 -12.70 -21.19
C ILE A 185 4.61 -13.25 -20.30
N ASN A 186 5.87 -13.05 -20.68
CA ASN A 186 7.02 -13.51 -19.89
C ASN A 186 7.12 -12.79 -18.53
N ALA A 187 6.82 -11.51 -18.47
CA ALA A 187 6.76 -10.77 -17.21
C ALA A 187 5.68 -11.33 -16.26
N ASN A 188 4.50 -11.68 -16.78
CA ASN A 188 3.45 -12.32 -15.97
C ASN A 188 3.82 -13.74 -15.52
N ARG A 189 4.57 -14.50 -16.33
CA ARG A 189 5.15 -15.78 -15.90
C ARG A 189 6.18 -15.60 -14.79
N ALA A 190 7.08 -14.62 -14.92
CA ALA A 190 8.04 -14.26 -13.88
C ALA A 190 7.32 -13.80 -12.60
N ARG A 191 6.26 -12.98 -12.72
CA ARG A 191 5.40 -12.59 -11.61
C ARG A 191 4.80 -13.79 -10.89
N THR A 192 4.34 -14.81 -11.61
CA THR A 192 3.80 -16.03 -10.99
C THR A 192 4.85 -16.76 -10.16
N ILE A 193 6.09 -16.86 -10.65
CA ILE A 193 7.20 -17.45 -9.90
C ILE A 193 7.50 -16.61 -8.65
N TYR A 194 7.52 -15.29 -8.79
CA TYR A 194 7.71 -14.37 -7.66
C TYR A 194 6.62 -14.53 -6.59
N MET A 195 5.35 -14.68 -7.00
CA MET A 195 4.24 -14.94 -6.08
C MET A 195 4.45 -16.23 -5.28
N GLN A 196 4.97 -17.28 -5.90
CA GLN A 196 5.30 -18.54 -5.23
C GLN A 196 6.40 -18.33 -4.17
N HIS A 197 7.50 -17.65 -4.53
CA HIS A 197 8.57 -17.35 -3.58
C HIS A 197 8.09 -16.44 -2.43
N PHE A 198 7.24 -15.46 -2.73
CA PHE A 198 6.66 -14.61 -1.70
C PHE A 198 5.75 -15.39 -0.74
N SER A 199 5.01 -16.37 -1.26
CA SER A 199 4.19 -17.27 -0.44
C SER A 199 5.03 -18.11 0.52
N GLU A 200 6.27 -18.48 0.14
CA GLU A 200 7.20 -19.16 1.04
C GLU A 200 7.60 -18.25 2.23
N VAL A 201 7.88 -16.98 1.97
CA VAL A 201 8.17 -16.00 3.04
C VAL A 201 7.01 -15.88 4.01
N MET A 202 5.78 -15.88 3.50
CA MET A 202 4.56 -15.72 4.32
C MET A 202 4.06 -17.00 4.98
N ARG A 203 4.72 -18.15 4.76
CA ARG A 203 4.25 -19.45 5.27
C ARG A 203 4.14 -19.49 6.78
N ASP A 204 5.16 -18.97 7.47
CA ASP A 204 5.29 -19.07 8.91
C ASP A 204 4.96 -17.78 9.65
N ILE A 205 4.51 -16.75 8.93
CA ILE A 205 4.11 -15.46 9.47
C ILE A 205 2.69 -15.07 9.02
N ASP A 206 2.02 -14.27 9.82
CA ASP A 206 0.70 -13.75 9.52
C ASP A 206 0.80 -12.32 8.98
N VAL A 207 1.71 -11.52 9.58
CA VAL A 207 1.97 -10.12 9.22
C VAL A 207 3.46 -9.85 9.32
N PHE A 208 4.02 -9.03 8.43
CA PHE A 208 5.31 -8.43 8.67
C PHE A 208 5.27 -6.91 8.68
N VAL A 209 6.18 -6.31 9.44
CA VAL A 209 6.35 -4.86 9.57
C VAL A 209 7.46 -4.38 8.64
N ALA A 210 7.22 -3.28 7.93
CA ALA A 210 8.22 -2.67 7.06
C ALA A 210 8.06 -1.15 6.98
N PRO A 211 9.15 -0.38 6.78
CA PRO A 211 9.05 1.01 6.38
C PRO A 211 8.24 1.14 5.08
N THR A 212 7.24 2.01 5.05
CA THR A 212 6.28 2.05 3.92
C THR A 212 6.95 2.24 2.56
N ARG A 213 8.02 3.03 2.50
CA ARG A 213 8.66 3.43 1.24
C ARG A 213 10.03 2.79 1.01
N ARG A 214 10.40 1.76 1.77
CA ARG A 214 11.72 1.11 1.70
C ARG A 214 11.61 -0.39 1.50
N GLY A 215 12.75 -1.03 1.21
CA GLY A 215 12.82 -2.48 1.04
C GLY A 215 12.01 -3.02 -0.16
N GLY A 216 11.56 -2.16 -1.07
CA GLY A 216 10.77 -2.58 -2.23
C GLY A 216 9.35 -3.07 -1.92
N VAL A 217 8.89 -2.92 -0.67
CA VAL A 217 7.63 -3.52 -0.17
C VAL A 217 6.42 -3.15 -1.00
N VAL A 218 6.28 -1.88 -1.42
CA VAL A 218 5.13 -1.42 -2.22
C VAL A 218 5.09 -2.10 -3.59
N GLY A 219 6.24 -2.20 -4.26
CA GLY A 219 6.32 -2.88 -5.56
C GLY A 219 6.02 -4.38 -5.44
N ALA A 220 6.66 -5.03 -4.48
CA ALA A 220 6.50 -6.45 -4.21
C ALA A 220 5.04 -6.85 -3.92
N THR A 221 4.43 -6.17 -2.96
CA THR A 221 3.06 -6.49 -2.51
C THR A 221 1.99 -6.11 -3.52
N ASN A 222 2.22 -5.13 -4.39
CA ASN A 222 1.31 -4.83 -5.50
C ASN A 222 1.37 -5.89 -6.61
N LEU A 223 2.56 -6.43 -6.92
CA LEU A 223 2.69 -7.54 -7.87
C LEU A 223 2.10 -8.84 -7.34
N THR A 224 2.21 -9.09 -6.04
CA THR A 224 1.77 -10.36 -5.42
C THR A 224 0.34 -10.30 -4.88
N GLY A 225 -0.25 -9.10 -4.77
CA GLY A 225 -1.63 -8.93 -4.32
C GLY A 225 -1.83 -8.95 -2.81
N HIS A 226 -0.77 -8.93 -1.98
CA HIS A 226 -0.86 -8.95 -0.52
C HIS A 226 -1.45 -7.66 0.05
N PRO A 227 -2.23 -7.72 1.14
CA PRO A 227 -2.77 -6.53 1.80
C PRO A 227 -1.68 -5.74 2.52
N GLN A 228 -1.84 -4.43 2.58
CA GLN A 228 -0.93 -3.53 3.29
C GLN A 228 -1.71 -2.44 4.00
N VAL A 229 -1.42 -2.25 5.28
CA VAL A 229 -1.93 -1.14 6.09
C VAL A 229 -0.79 -0.17 6.37
N ALA A 230 -0.86 1.04 5.81
CA ALA A 230 0.10 2.11 6.10
C ALA A 230 -0.50 3.04 7.15
N ILE A 231 0.23 3.31 8.22
CA ILE A 231 -0.22 4.19 9.31
C ILE A 231 0.88 5.20 9.67
N PRO A 232 0.52 6.39 10.16
CA PRO A 232 1.50 7.36 10.62
C PRO A 232 2.27 6.81 11.83
N ASN A 233 3.61 6.99 11.82
CA ASN A 233 4.49 6.60 12.91
C ASN A 233 5.45 7.72 13.34
N GLY A 234 5.20 8.94 12.90
CA GLY A 234 5.97 10.12 13.29
C GLY A 234 5.87 11.24 12.27
N PHE A 235 6.55 12.34 12.60
CA PHE A 235 6.60 13.54 11.78
C PHE A 235 8.05 14.05 11.74
N SER A 236 8.43 14.69 10.64
CA SER A 236 9.67 15.45 10.55
C SER A 236 9.63 16.70 11.44
N GLU A 237 10.75 17.37 11.60
CA GLU A 237 10.81 18.69 12.28
C GLU A 237 9.90 19.74 11.61
N GLN A 238 9.66 19.62 10.32
CA GLN A 238 8.79 20.50 9.55
C GLN A 238 7.31 20.04 9.57
N GLY A 239 6.97 19.00 10.35
CA GLY A 239 5.62 18.46 10.44
C GLY A 239 5.20 17.53 9.30
N THR A 240 6.11 17.14 8.40
CA THR A 240 5.80 16.17 7.34
C THR A 240 5.61 14.79 7.95
N PRO A 241 4.48 14.10 7.70
CA PRO A 241 4.24 12.81 8.26
C PRO A 241 5.08 11.70 7.60
N TYR A 242 5.46 10.72 8.41
CA TYR A 242 6.04 9.45 8.01
C TYR A 242 5.10 8.30 8.33
N SER A 243 5.31 7.15 7.72
CA SER A 243 4.47 5.97 7.94
C SER A 243 5.25 4.68 7.96
N ILE A 244 4.73 3.75 8.75
CA ILE A 244 5.11 2.35 8.80
C ILE A 244 4.01 1.50 8.16
N SER A 245 4.34 0.33 7.65
CA SER A 245 3.41 -0.60 7.00
C SER A 245 3.36 -1.95 7.69
N PHE A 246 2.14 -2.47 7.80
CA PHE A 246 1.83 -3.82 8.22
C PHE A 246 1.31 -4.60 7.00
N VAL A 247 2.06 -5.60 6.59
CA VAL A 247 1.76 -6.41 5.40
C VAL A 247 1.26 -7.77 5.84
N GLY A 248 0.01 -8.06 5.55
CA GLY A 248 -0.60 -9.36 5.83
C GLY A 248 -0.33 -10.40 4.77
N GLY A 249 -0.46 -11.69 5.11
CA GLY A 249 -0.62 -12.74 4.13
C GLY A 249 -1.86 -12.52 3.25
N LEU A 250 -1.97 -13.21 2.12
CA LEU A 250 -3.16 -13.13 1.28
C LEU A 250 -4.40 -13.48 2.10
N TYR A 251 -5.43 -12.62 2.03
CA TYR A 251 -6.68 -12.71 2.79
C TYR A 251 -6.53 -12.56 4.32
N LYS A 252 -5.35 -12.15 4.81
CA LYS A 252 -5.12 -11.79 6.22
C LYS A 252 -5.20 -10.28 6.44
N ASP A 253 -6.18 -9.66 5.80
CA ASP A 253 -6.49 -8.23 5.96
C ASP A 253 -6.82 -7.88 7.42
N ALA A 254 -7.55 -8.76 8.12
CA ALA A 254 -7.92 -8.57 9.51
C ALA A 254 -6.71 -8.60 10.45
N GLU A 255 -5.75 -9.50 10.20
CA GLU A 255 -4.51 -9.61 10.98
C GLU A 255 -3.61 -8.36 10.79
N ALA A 256 -3.49 -7.86 9.56
CA ALA A 256 -2.73 -6.64 9.30
C ALA A 256 -3.37 -5.42 9.99
N LEU A 257 -4.70 -5.29 9.92
CA LEU A 257 -5.45 -4.25 10.61
C LEU A 257 -5.38 -4.39 12.13
N LEU A 258 -5.42 -5.61 12.67
CA LEU A 258 -5.30 -5.86 14.10
C LEU A 258 -3.95 -5.39 14.65
N LEU A 259 -2.85 -5.72 13.98
CA LEU A 259 -1.53 -5.31 14.42
C LEU A 259 -1.34 -3.79 14.30
N ALA A 260 -1.85 -3.18 13.23
CA ALA A 260 -1.88 -1.73 13.06
C ALA A 260 -2.72 -1.03 14.14
N HIS A 261 -3.90 -1.57 14.47
CA HIS A 261 -4.74 -1.08 15.56
C HIS A 261 -4.03 -1.18 16.90
N ALA A 262 -3.41 -2.32 17.21
CA ALA A 262 -2.68 -2.50 18.46
C ALA A 262 -1.55 -1.47 18.63
N TYR A 263 -0.80 -1.17 17.55
CA TYR A 263 0.19 -0.10 17.60
C TYR A 263 -0.44 1.28 17.83
N GLN A 264 -1.59 1.57 17.26
CA GLN A 264 -2.30 2.83 17.47
C GLN A 264 -2.85 2.98 18.91
N GLN A 265 -2.99 1.90 19.69
CA GLN A 265 -3.36 1.98 21.11
C GLN A 265 -2.18 2.43 21.99
N VAL A 266 -0.93 2.28 21.54
CA VAL A 266 0.29 2.70 22.26
C VAL A 266 0.98 3.91 21.60
N SER A 267 0.35 4.52 20.59
CA SER A 267 0.86 5.71 19.90
C SER A 267 -0.26 6.71 19.61
N ASP A 268 0.08 7.98 19.43
CA ASP A 268 -0.87 9.08 19.21
C ASP A 268 -0.78 9.71 17.82
N PHE A 269 0.11 9.23 16.94
CA PHE A 269 0.39 9.86 15.65
C PHE A 269 -0.85 9.98 14.76
N HIS A 270 -1.74 9.02 14.80
CA HIS A 270 -3.00 9.02 14.04
C HIS A 270 -4.04 10.01 14.59
N LEU A 271 -3.87 10.50 15.82
CA LEU A 271 -4.75 11.51 16.44
C LEU A 271 -4.32 12.93 16.08
N ARG A 272 -3.07 13.12 15.66
CA ARG A 272 -2.54 14.43 15.29
C ARG A 272 -3.11 14.88 13.96
N HIS A 273 -3.42 16.16 13.85
CA HIS A 273 -3.93 16.80 12.65
C HIS A 273 -3.27 18.18 12.46
N PRO A 274 -3.18 18.69 11.22
CA PRO A 274 -2.68 20.04 11.00
C PRO A 274 -3.57 21.06 11.70
N ASP A 275 -2.96 22.14 12.16
CA ASP A 275 -3.70 23.33 12.61
C ASP A 275 -4.30 24.01 11.38
N ILE A 276 -5.60 23.80 11.19
CA ILE A 276 -6.34 24.36 10.03
C ILE A 276 -6.63 25.85 10.17
N ASP A 277 -6.45 26.42 11.38
CA ASP A 277 -6.61 27.84 11.65
C ASP A 277 -5.26 28.58 11.55
N ALA A 278 -4.13 27.87 11.43
CA ALA A 278 -2.84 28.46 11.18
C ALA A 278 -2.83 29.18 9.82
N GLN A 279 -2.36 30.46 9.82
CA GLN A 279 -2.19 31.17 8.56
C GLN A 279 -1.21 30.39 7.64
N PRO A 280 -1.50 30.31 6.33
CA PRO A 280 -0.57 29.70 5.41
C PRO A 280 0.79 30.40 5.51
N MET A 281 1.86 29.61 5.61
CA MET A 281 3.23 30.12 5.53
C MET A 281 3.36 31.01 4.29
N PRO A 282 4.00 32.18 4.37
CA PRO A 282 4.28 33.00 3.20
C PRO A 282 4.99 32.11 2.16
N GLN A 283 4.44 32.05 0.96
CA GLN A 283 5.16 31.40 -0.15
C GLN A 283 6.43 32.21 -0.35
N GLU A 284 7.61 31.59 -0.22
CA GLU A 284 8.85 32.22 -0.68
C GLU A 284 8.66 32.55 -2.16
N GLU A 285 8.56 33.84 -2.48
CA GLU A 285 8.58 34.29 -3.88
C GLU A 285 9.88 33.78 -4.49
N GLY A 286 9.72 32.78 -5.38
CA GLY A 286 10.84 32.18 -6.09
C GLY A 286 11.66 33.27 -6.77
N SER A 287 12.89 33.45 -6.35
CA SER A 287 13.88 34.20 -7.07
C SER A 287 13.95 33.67 -8.51
N GLN A 288 13.66 34.59 -9.44
CA GLN A 288 13.73 34.43 -10.88
C GLN A 288 15.12 33.94 -11.37
#